data_3f9c3f16b811debb170c4d2294655c37
#
_entry.id   3f9c3f16b811debb170c4d2294655c37
#
_cell.length_a   1.000
_cell.length_b   1.000
_cell.length_c   1.000
_cell.angle_alpha   90.00
_cell.angle_beta   90.00
_cell.angle_gamma   90.00
#
_symmetry.space_group_name_H-M   'P 1'
#
loop_
_entity.id
_entity.type
_entity.pdbx_description
1 polymer ?
#
loop_
_entity_poly.entity_id
_entity_poly.type
_entity_poly.pdbx_seq_one_letter_code
_entity_poly.pdbx_strand_id
1 'polypeptide(L)'
;MLYLVFSPWADRVPGFNLFRYITFRSGGAVVTALLISFVFGPAIIAWLKSKQTNGQPIRLDGPEGHLLRKKGTPTMGGFLILLALTVATLLWADLTNPYIWIVLLVTVGFGLIGFVDDYKKLARNSHRGLDGRTKLVFEIVLGAGACMALVSIAPHQLANAVAVPFFKNVLIELGWWFVPFGVFVVIGASNAVNLTDGLDGLAIVPAMIAAGCFALIAYLVGNAIFANYLQIHHVPGAGELAVFCGAMVGASLGFLWFNAPPAMVFMGDTGSLSIGGALGIVSIVTKHELVLAIIGGLFALEAVSVIVQVASFKLTGRRVFRMAPLHHHFEQKGWAESTIVIRFWIIASILAIAGLATLK
;
A
#
# COMPACT_ATOMS: atom_id res chain seq x y z
N MET A 1 -16.69 0.59 14.08
CA MET A 1 -17.30 0.19 15.37
C MET A 1 -17.72 1.41 16.21
N LEU A 2 -16.81 2.31 16.58
CA LEU A 2 -17.16 3.53 17.36
C LEU A 2 -18.23 4.38 16.68
N TYR A 3 -18.20 4.50 15.35
CA TYR A 3 -19.25 5.16 14.57
C TYR A 3 -20.64 4.58 14.86
N LEU A 4 -20.77 3.26 14.80
CA LEU A 4 -22.06 2.57 15.03
C LEU A 4 -22.56 2.68 16.47
N VAL A 5 -21.65 2.76 17.44
CA VAL A 5 -21.99 2.88 18.86
C VAL A 5 -22.39 4.31 19.23
N PHE A 6 -21.63 5.31 18.78
CA PHE A 6 -21.81 6.70 19.24
C PHE A 6 -22.69 7.56 18.33
N SER A 7 -22.75 7.28 17.03
CA SER A 7 -23.55 8.06 16.08
C SER A 7 -25.06 8.11 16.42
N PRO A 8 -25.72 7.01 16.89
CA PRO A 8 -27.13 7.05 17.28
C PRO A 8 -27.43 7.94 18.52
N TRP A 9 -26.41 8.16 19.35
CA TRP A 9 -26.55 8.98 20.58
C TRP A 9 -26.15 10.44 20.37
N ALA A 10 -25.72 10.82 19.18
CA ALA A 10 -25.22 12.16 18.85
C ALA A 10 -26.29 13.26 19.11
N ASP A 11 -27.56 12.94 18.93
CA ASP A 11 -28.64 13.89 19.14
C ASP A 11 -28.97 14.10 20.66
N ARG A 12 -28.51 13.18 21.51
CA ARG A 12 -28.69 13.28 22.98
C ARG A 12 -27.45 13.84 23.68
N VAL A 13 -26.24 13.53 23.15
CA VAL A 13 -24.95 13.95 23.70
C VAL A 13 -24.17 14.67 22.63
N PRO A 14 -24.08 16.03 22.66
CA PRO A 14 -23.46 16.82 21.57
C PRO A 14 -22.06 16.39 21.22
N GLY A 15 -21.26 15.92 22.18
CA GLY A 15 -19.89 15.43 21.93
C GLY A 15 -19.82 14.21 21.01
N PHE A 16 -20.86 13.37 20.97
CA PHE A 16 -20.90 12.20 20.09
C PHE A 16 -21.15 12.53 18.63
N ASN A 17 -21.59 13.75 18.31
CA ASN A 17 -21.72 14.23 16.95
C ASN A 17 -20.37 14.23 16.19
N LEU A 18 -19.23 14.30 16.89
CA LEU A 18 -17.91 14.22 16.31
C LEU A 18 -17.69 12.91 15.52
N PHE A 19 -18.28 11.80 15.98
CA PHE A 19 -18.17 10.50 15.32
C PHE A 19 -18.91 10.43 13.97
N ARG A 20 -19.80 11.37 13.66
CA ARG A 20 -20.44 11.49 12.33
C ARG A 20 -19.49 12.05 11.28
N TYR A 21 -18.46 12.82 11.68
CA TYR A 21 -17.53 13.45 10.76
C TYR A 21 -16.40 12.51 10.33
N ILE A 22 -16.27 12.29 9.00
CA ILE A 22 -15.21 11.45 8.42
C ILE A 22 -13.82 11.99 8.80
N THR A 23 -13.61 13.31 8.81
CA THR A 23 -12.34 13.96 9.17
C THR A 23 -11.92 13.63 10.59
N PHE A 24 -12.83 13.69 11.56
CA PHE A 24 -12.56 13.29 12.94
C PHE A 24 -12.19 11.82 13.05
N ARG A 25 -12.95 10.95 12.38
CA ARG A 25 -12.70 9.51 12.37
C ARG A 25 -11.38 9.15 11.68
N SER A 26 -11.03 9.84 10.58
CA SER A 26 -9.74 9.65 9.92
C SER A 26 -8.59 10.05 10.82
N GLY A 27 -8.67 11.21 11.48
CA GLY A 27 -7.67 11.63 12.49
C GLY A 27 -7.56 10.63 13.65
N GLY A 28 -8.69 10.15 14.16
CA GLY A 28 -8.73 9.11 15.19
C GLY A 28 -8.09 7.80 14.74
N ALA A 29 -8.31 7.40 13.48
CA ALA A 29 -7.70 6.20 12.90
C ALA A 29 -6.17 6.35 12.76
N VAL A 30 -5.66 7.52 12.31
CA VAL A 30 -4.23 7.81 12.26
C VAL A 30 -3.60 7.64 13.65
N VAL A 31 -4.15 8.34 14.65
CA VAL A 31 -3.60 8.33 16.02
C VAL A 31 -3.67 6.93 16.63
N THR A 32 -4.79 6.22 16.45
CA THR A 32 -4.97 4.87 16.98
C THR A 32 -3.97 3.89 16.38
N ALA A 33 -3.80 3.91 15.06
CA ALA A 33 -2.84 3.03 14.38
C ALA A 33 -1.39 3.33 14.81
N LEU A 34 -1.03 4.60 14.95
CA LEU A 34 0.27 5.03 15.45
C LEU A 34 0.52 4.53 16.89
N LEU A 35 -0.46 4.71 17.78
CA LEU A 35 -0.35 4.26 19.17
C LEU A 35 -0.25 2.74 19.28
N ILE A 36 -1.04 1.99 18.50
CA ILE A 36 -0.92 0.52 18.43
C ILE A 36 0.49 0.13 18.02
N SER A 37 1.06 0.79 17.01
CA SER A 37 2.43 0.52 16.58
C SER A 37 3.46 0.80 17.67
N PHE A 38 3.34 1.90 18.41
CA PHE A 38 4.28 2.21 19.50
C PHE A 38 4.16 1.26 20.68
N VAL A 39 2.93 0.88 21.06
CA VAL A 39 2.69 0.01 22.21
C VAL A 39 3.11 -1.44 21.91
N PHE A 40 2.71 -1.97 20.76
CA PHE A 40 2.94 -3.37 20.41
C PHE A 40 4.25 -3.60 19.63
N GLY A 41 4.80 -2.57 18.99
CA GLY A 41 6.03 -2.68 18.19
C GLY A 41 7.19 -3.31 18.90
N PRO A 42 7.62 -2.83 20.10
CA PRO A 42 8.74 -3.42 20.82
C PRO A 42 8.53 -4.91 21.15
N ALA A 43 7.31 -5.28 21.57
CA ALA A 43 6.98 -6.67 21.91
C ALA A 43 6.99 -7.59 20.66
N ILE A 44 6.41 -7.11 19.54
CA ILE A 44 6.38 -7.85 18.27
C ILE A 44 7.82 -8.02 17.74
N ILE A 45 8.64 -6.95 17.76
CA ILE A 45 10.04 -7.03 17.31
C ILE A 45 10.85 -7.99 18.17
N ALA A 46 10.67 -7.96 19.49
CA ALA A 46 11.33 -8.91 20.40
C ALA A 46 10.88 -10.35 20.11
N TRP A 47 9.60 -10.58 19.89
CA TRP A 47 9.06 -11.88 19.51
C TRP A 47 9.61 -12.35 18.16
N LEU A 48 9.66 -11.51 17.14
CA LEU A 48 10.26 -11.84 15.84
C LEU A 48 11.74 -12.19 15.98
N LYS A 49 12.51 -11.42 16.75
CA LYS A 49 13.92 -11.71 17.03
C LYS A 49 14.11 -13.06 17.72
N SER A 50 13.25 -13.42 18.67
CA SER A 50 13.33 -14.71 19.38
C SER A 50 13.07 -15.92 18.47
N LYS A 51 12.26 -15.73 17.40
CA LYS A 51 11.96 -16.79 16.42
C LYS A 51 12.90 -16.80 15.22
N GLN A 52 13.65 -15.73 14.98
CA GLN A 52 14.53 -15.54 13.82
C GLN A 52 15.97 -15.28 14.28
N THR A 53 16.60 -16.28 14.91
CA THR A 53 17.94 -16.16 15.51
C THR A 53 19.02 -15.68 14.53
N ASN A 54 18.88 -15.98 13.23
CA ASN A 54 19.82 -15.56 12.17
C ASN A 54 19.34 -14.32 11.40
N GLY A 55 18.16 -13.77 11.73
CA GLY A 55 17.52 -12.70 10.96
C GLY A 55 17.05 -13.15 9.58
N GLN A 56 16.79 -12.18 8.68
CA GLN A 56 16.40 -12.47 7.30
C GLN A 56 17.56 -13.08 6.52
N PRO A 57 17.34 -14.17 5.73
CA PRO A 57 18.34 -14.67 4.79
C PRO A 57 18.69 -13.59 3.75
N ILE A 58 19.92 -13.09 3.77
CA ILE A 58 20.40 -12.04 2.85
C ILE A 58 20.90 -12.69 1.56
N ARG A 59 20.55 -12.14 0.39
CA ARG A 59 21.02 -12.62 -0.92
C ARG A 59 22.52 -12.38 -1.07
N LEU A 60 23.25 -13.40 -1.50
CA LEU A 60 24.71 -13.32 -1.70
C LEU A 60 25.09 -12.48 -2.93
N ASP A 61 24.17 -12.30 -3.88
CA ASP A 61 24.32 -11.50 -5.10
C ASP A 61 23.94 -10.03 -4.92
N GLY A 62 23.54 -9.63 -3.67
CA GLY A 62 23.25 -8.26 -3.30
C GLY A 62 24.50 -7.42 -2.99
N PRO A 63 24.32 -6.11 -2.67
CA PRO A 63 25.44 -5.24 -2.26
C PRO A 63 26.14 -5.79 -1.01
N GLU A 64 27.49 -5.82 -1.02
CA GLU A 64 28.29 -6.39 0.08
C GLU A 64 28.03 -5.72 1.44
N GLY A 65 27.70 -4.43 1.45
CA GLY A 65 27.37 -3.69 2.66
C GLY A 65 26.15 -4.24 3.42
N HIS A 66 25.22 -4.90 2.73
CA HIS A 66 24.03 -5.50 3.35
C HIS A 66 24.38 -6.74 4.18
N LEU A 67 25.36 -7.55 3.75
CA LEU A 67 25.81 -8.74 4.47
C LEU A 67 26.38 -8.42 5.84
N LEU A 68 27.01 -7.25 5.98
CA LEU A 68 27.66 -6.84 7.23
C LEU A 68 26.73 -6.07 8.16
N ARG A 69 25.89 -5.18 7.63
CA ARG A 69 25.10 -4.23 8.43
C ARG A 69 23.69 -4.74 8.76
N LYS A 70 23.09 -5.58 7.91
CA LYS A 70 21.69 -6.04 8.04
C LYS A 70 21.56 -7.44 8.67
N LYS A 71 22.69 -8.08 9.02
CA LYS A 71 22.70 -9.41 9.65
C LYS A 71 22.00 -9.37 11.03
N GLY A 72 21.06 -10.28 11.25
CA GLY A 72 20.35 -10.40 12.53
C GLY A 72 19.11 -9.50 12.68
N THR A 73 18.81 -8.63 11.71
CA THR A 73 17.56 -7.87 11.69
C THR A 73 16.39 -8.79 11.29
N PRO A 74 15.31 -8.90 12.09
CA PRO A 74 14.17 -9.75 11.78
C PRO A 74 13.36 -9.16 10.62
N THR A 75 12.71 -10.02 9.84
CA THR A 75 11.70 -9.66 8.82
C THR A 75 10.28 -9.89 9.34
N MET A 76 9.27 -9.71 8.49
CA MET A 76 7.84 -9.83 8.81
C MET A 76 7.30 -8.69 9.70
N GLY A 77 7.96 -7.54 9.73
CA GLY A 77 7.46 -6.34 10.41
C GLY A 77 6.13 -5.84 9.86
N GLY A 78 5.75 -6.24 8.64
CA GLY A 78 4.44 -6.03 8.06
C GLY A 78 3.28 -6.53 8.92
N PHE A 79 3.52 -7.51 9.81
CA PHE A 79 2.53 -7.93 10.79
C PHE A 79 2.09 -6.78 11.72
N LEU A 80 3.04 -5.93 12.15
CA LEU A 80 2.72 -4.74 12.93
C LEU A 80 1.85 -3.75 12.15
N ILE A 81 2.17 -3.54 10.87
CA ILE A 81 1.40 -2.66 9.99
C ILE A 81 -0.03 -3.19 9.85
N LEU A 82 -0.20 -4.48 9.53
CA LEU A 82 -1.50 -5.11 9.36
C LEU A 82 -2.35 -5.04 10.63
N LEU A 83 -1.73 -5.32 11.79
CA LEU A 83 -2.41 -5.24 13.08
C LEU A 83 -2.93 -3.82 13.34
N ALA A 84 -2.05 -2.83 13.24
CA ALA A 84 -2.37 -1.43 13.53
C ALA A 84 -3.44 -0.89 12.56
N LEU A 85 -3.28 -1.13 11.26
CA LEU A 85 -4.20 -0.70 10.21
C LEU A 85 -5.58 -1.36 10.38
N THR A 86 -5.61 -2.68 10.54
CA THR A 86 -6.88 -3.42 10.64
C THR A 86 -7.67 -3.01 11.88
N VAL A 87 -7.02 -2.98 13.05
CA VAL A 87 -7.68 -2.61 14.30
C VAL A 87 -8.17 -1.16 14.26
N ALA A 88 -7.35 -0.21 13.79
CA ALA A 88 -7.77 1.18 13.68
C ALA A 88 -8.93 1.35 12.70
N THR A 89 -8.90 0.67 11.55
CA THR A 89 -9.99 0.71 10.58
C THR A 89 -11.28 0.15 11.17
N LEU A 90 -11.25 -1.02 11.81
CA LEU A 90 -12.42 -1.63 12.44
C LEU A 90 -13.02 -0.76 13.57
N LEU A 91 -12.17 -0.05 14.30
CA LEU A 91 -12.63 0.87 15.36
C LEU A 91 -13.32 2.10 14.79
N TRP A 92 -12.75 2.76 13.79
CA TRP A 92 -13.18 4.09 13.36
C TRP A 92 -14.05 4.12 12.11
N ALA A 93 -13.94 3.15 11.19
CA ALA A 93 -14.75 3.13 9.99
C ALA A 93 -16.21 2.74 10.25
N ASP A 94 -17.07 3.14 9.32
CA ASP A 94 -18.45 2.65 9.24
C ASP A 94 -18.44 1.24 8.65
N LEU A 95 -18.67 0.25 9.51
CA LEU A 95 -18.65 -1.16 9.14
C LEU A 95 -19.88 -1.60 8.33
N THR A 96 -20.87 -0.73 8.13
CA THR A 96 -21.99 -1.01 7.22
C THR A 96 -21.61 -0.76 5.76
N ASN A 97 -20.51 -0.05 5.53
CA ASN A 97 -20.02 0.25 4.20
C ASN A 97 -19.26 -0.95 3.59
N PRO A 98 -19.74 -1.52 2.47
CA PRO A 98 -19.13 -2.70 1.86
C PRO A 98 -17.71 -2.44 1.32
N TYR A 99 -17.37 -1.21 0.92
CA TYR A 99 -16.02 -0.88 0.46
C TYR A 99 -14.96 -1.13 1.54
N ILE A 100 -15.28 -0.89 2.82
CA ILE A 100 -14.36 -1.14 3.94
C ILE A 100 -13.98 -2.61 4.02
N TRP A 101 -14.94 -3.51 3.86
CA TRP A 101 -14.69 -4.95 3.89
C TRP A 101 -13.87 -5.43 2.70
N ILE A 102 -14.12 -4.88 1.51
CA ILE A 102 -13.36 -5.24 0.30
C ILE A 102 -11.89 -4.80 0.44
N VAL A 103 -11.64 -3.55 0.89
CA VAL A 103 -10.26 -3.09 1.05
C VAL A 103 -9.53 -3.83 2.17
N LEU A 104 -10.21 -4.16 3.27
CA LEU A 104 -9.64 -4.98 4.34
C LEU A 104 -9.34 -6.40 3.87
N LEU A 105 -10.27 -7.02 3.10
CA LEU A 105 -10.08 -8.37 2.54
C LEU A 105 -8.84 -8.43 1.65
N VAL A 106 -8.68 -7.47 0.74
CA VAL A 106 -7.50 -7.39 -0.13
C VAL A 106 -6.24 -7.16 0.69
N THR A 107 -6.25 -6.20 1.60
CA THR A 107 -5.09 -5.85 2.42
C THR A 107 -4.61 -7.03 3.26
N VAL A 108 -5.51 -7.66 4.00
CA VAL A 108 -5.19 -8.81 4.85
C VAL A 108 -4.86 -10.05 4.00
N GLY A 109 -5.59 -10.27 2.91
CA GLY A 109 -5.34 -11.40 2.01
C GLY A 109 -3.97 -11.34 1.34
N PHE A 110 -3.58 -10.18 0.80
CA PHE A 110 -2.23 -9.98 0.25
C PHE A 110 -1.17 -10.07 1.34
N GLY A 111 -1.47 -9.58 2.54
CA GLY A 111 -0.61 -9.75 3.70
C GLY A 111 -0.41 -11.21 4.09
N LEU A 112 -1.46 -12.04 4.03
CA LEU A 112 -1.36 -13.49 4.28
C LEU A 112 -0.53 -14.21 3.22
N ILE A 113 -0.67 -13.83 1.93
CA ILE A 113 0.18 -14.36 0.86
C ILE A 113 1.65 -14.04 1.17
N GLY A 114 1.94 -12.78 1.52
CA GLY A 114 3.29 -12.34 1.92
C GLY A 114 3.79 -13.05 3.18
N PHE A 115 2.92 -13.24 4.17
CA PHE A 115 3.26 -13.97 5.39
C PHE A 115 3.69 -15.42 5.11
N VAL A 116 2.96 -16.12 4.26
CA VAL A 116 3.31 -17.50 3.88
C VAL A 116 4.63 -17.53 3.10
N ASP A 117 4.88 -16.51 2.25
CA ASP A 117 6.15 -16.38 1.54
C ASP A 117 7.34 -16.17 2.49
N ASP A 118 7.23 -15.18 3.38
CA ASP A 118 8.24 -14.88 4.39
C ASP A 118 8.48 -16.06 5.34
N TYR A 119 7.40 -16.71 5.80
CA TYR A 119 7.50 -17.87 6.67
C TYR A 119 8.25 -19.04 6.01
N LYS A 120 7.98 -19.30 4.73
CA LYS A 120 8.71 -20.34 3.98
C LYS A 120 10.19 -20.01 3.82
N LYS A 121 10.55 -18.74 3.57
CA LYS A 121 11.94 -18.28 3.50
C LYS A 121 12.67 -18.56 4.82
N LEU A 122 12.04 -18.24 5.94
CA LEU A 122 12.59 -18.45 7.27
C LEU A 122 12.68 -19.93 7.62
N ALA A 123 11.62 -20.71 7.43
CA ALA A 123 11.58 -22.12 7.77
C ALA A 123 12.62 -22.95 6.99
N ARG A 124 12.94 -22.55 5.76
CA ARG A 124 13.93 -23.22 4.90
C ARG A 124 15.33 -22.60 4.99
N ASN A 125 15.48 -21.53 5.78
CA ASN A 125 16.70 -20.72 5.81
C ASN A 125 17.26 -20.42 4.41
N SER A 126 16.35 -20.04 3.49
CA SER A 126 16.63 -19.86 2.06
C SER A 126 15.89 -18.64 1.53
N HIS A 127 16.47 -18.00 0.50
CA HIS A 127 15.80 -16.90 -0.21
C HIS A 127 14.57 -17.34 -1.04
N ARG A 128 14.38 -18.64 -1.23
CA ARG A 128 13.25 -19.19 -2.00
C ARG A 128 12.02 -19.32 -1.11
N GLY A 129 11.08 -18.38 -1.28
CA GLY A 129 9.78 -18.39 -0.64
C GLY A 129 8.76 -19.27 -1.35
N LEU A 130 7.57 -18.71 -1.63
CA LEU A 130 6.57 -19.29 -2.50
C LEU A 130 7.07 -19.31 -3.95
N ASP A 131 6.68 -20.34 -4.70
CA ASP A 131 6.87 -20.28 -6.15
C ASP A 131 6.10 -19.11 -6.73
N GLY A 132 6.76 -18.34 -7.63
CA GLY A 132 6.19 -17.12 -8.19
C GLY A 132 4.85 -17.32 -8.90
N ARG A 133 4.65 -18.49 -9.55
CA ARG A 133 3.36 -18.83 -10.18
C ARG A 133 2.27 -19.04 -9.13
N THR A 134 2.57 -19.75 -8.05
CA THR A 134 1.62 -19.98 -6.96
C THR A 134 1.23 -18.67 -6.28
N LYS A 135 2.20 -17.79 -6.00
CA LYS A 135 1.97 -16.45 -5.46
C LYS A 135 1.02 -15.66 -6.38
N LEU A 136 1.34 -15.60 -7.66
CA LEU A 136 0.55 -14.88 -8.66
C LEU A 136 -0.88 -15.41 -8.79
N VAL A 137 -1.08 -16.73 -8.73
CA VAL A 137 -2.43 -17.33 -8.78
C VAL A 137 -3.28 -16.87 -7.59
N PHE A 138 -2.74 -16.88 -6.37
CA PHE A 138 -3.48 -16.39 -5.20
C PHE A 138 -3.79 -14.89 -5.28
N GLU A 139 -2.85 -14.08 -5.75
CA GLU A 139 -3.04 -12.65 -6.00
C GLU A 139 -4.15 -12.41 -7.04
N ILE A 140 -4.16 -13.18 -8.15
CA ILE A 140 -5.20 -13.09 -9.20
C ILE A 140 -6.57 -13.47 -8.63
N VAL A 141 -6.68 -14.59 -7.92
CA VAL A 141 -7.96 -15.05 -7.36
C VAL A 141 -8.54 -14.02 -6.40
N LEU A 142 -7.72 -13.52 -5.50
CA LEU A 142 -8.15 -12.52 -4.51
C LEU A 142 -8.49 -11.17 -5.18
N GLY A 143 -7.66 -10.70 -6.10
CA GLY A 143 -7.90 -9.47 -6.87
C GLY A 143 -9.16 -9.56 -7.74
N ALA A 144 -9.37 -10.69 -8.42
CA ALA A 144 -10.56 -10.91 -9.25
C ALA A 144 -11.83 -10.93 -8.40
N GLY A 145 -11.82 -11.65 -7.27
CA GLY A 145 -12.95 -11.67 -6.33
C GLY A 145 -13.31 -10.27 -5.83
N ALA A 146 -12.31 -9.48 -5.46
CA ALA A 146 -12.50 -8.11 -5.00
C ALA A 146 -13.05 -7.19 -6.12
N CYS A 147 -12.48 -7.28 -7.34
CA CYS A 147 -12.96 -6.49 -8.49
C CYS A 147 -14.40 -6.88 -8.89
N MET A 148 -14.75 -8.16 -8.89
CA MET A 148 -16.12 -8.61 -9.15
C MET A 148 -17.10 -8.10 -8.08
N ALA A 149 -16.71 -8.14 -6.80
CA ALA A 149 -17.51 -7.57 -5.72
C ALA A 149 -17.71 -6.05 -5.91
N LEU A 150 -16.66 -5.31 -6.31
CA LEU A 150 -16.75 -3.88 -6.60
C LEU A 150 -17.72 -3.59 -7.76
N VAL A 151 -17.64 -4.34 -8.85
CA VAL A 151 -18.55 -4.20 -9.98
C VAL A 151 -20.01 -4.39 -9.56
N SER A 152 -20.28 -5.32 -8.64
CA SER A 152 -21.66 -5.60 -8.19
C SER A 152 -22.26 -4.52 -7.29
N ILE A 153 -21.44 -3.71 -6.61
CA ILE A 153 -21.91 -2.68 -5.65
C ILE A 153 -21.73 -1.25 -6.17
N ALA A 154 -20.90 -1.04 -7.19
CA ALA A 154 -20.65 0.28 -7.76
C ALA A 154 -21.87 0.81 -8.52
N PRO A 155 -22.07 2.15 -8.59
CA PRO A 155 -23.07 2.74 -9.47
C PRO A 155 -22.91 2.26 -10.92
N HIS A 156 -24.01 1.92 -11.58
CA HIS A 156 -24.00 1.28 -12.91
C HIS A 156 -23.10 1.98 -13.94
N GLN A 157 -23.10 3.33 -13.94
CA GLN A 157 -22.27 4.13 -14.85
C GLN A 157 -20.77 4.03 -14.58
N LEU A 158 -20.37 3.70 -13.34
CA LEU A 158 -18.98 3.62 -12.90
C LEU A 158 -18.49 2.19 -12.77
N ALA A 159 -19.38 1.20 -12.73
CA ALA A 159 -19.04 -0.18 -12.39
C ALA A 159 -17.89 -0.74 -13.24
N ASN A 160 -17.96 -0.54 -14.56
CA ASN A 160 -17.02 -1.11 -15.53
C ASN A 160 -16.21 -0.03 -16.27
N ALA A 161 -16.11 1.17 -15.72
CA ALA A 161 -15.46 2.31 -16.37
C ALA A 161 -14.20 2.74 -15.61
N VAL A 162 -13.24 3.29 -16.36
CA VAL A 162 -11.99 3.88 -15.88
C VAL A 162 -12.02 5.38 -16.20
N ALA A 163 -11.75 6.21 -15.20
CA ALA A 163 -11.63 7.64 -15.38
C ALA A 163 -10.24 8.02 -15.90
N VAL A 164 -10.20 8.94 -16.87
CA VAL A 164 -8.93 9.41 -17.45
C VAL A 164 -8.51 10.70 -16.75
N PRO A 165 -7.33 10.73 -16.09
CA PRO A 165 -6.83 11.95 -15.45
C PRO A 165 -6.66 13.07 -16.49
N PHE A 166 -6.81 14.33 -16.05
CA PHE A 166 -6.79 15.55 -16.85
C PHE A 166 -8.00 15.75 -17.80
N PHE A 167 -8.68 14.68 -18.22
CA PHE A 167 -9.83 14.77 -19.10
C PHE A 167 -11.13 14.58 -18.30
N LYS A 168 -11.75 15.68 -17.95
CA LYS A 168 -13.00 15.69 -17.19
C LYS A 168 -14.12 15.05 -18.01
N ASN A 169 -14.97 14.31 -17.33
CA ASN A 169 -16.10 13.61 -17.94
C ASN A 169 -15.73 12.51 -18.95
N VAL A 170 -14.44 12.15 -19.09
CA VAL A 170 -14.02 11.04 -19.94
C VAL A 170 -13.96 9.77 -19.10
N LEU A 171 -14.91 8.87 -19.37
CA LEU A 171 -14.95 7.51 -18.85
C LEU A 171 -14.72 6.55 -20.01
N ILE A 172 -13.76 5.66 -19.85
CA ILE A 172 -13.54 4.56 -20.78
C ILE A 172 -14.26 3.34 -20.24
N GLU A 173 -15.37 2.96 -20.90
CA GLU A 173 -16.09 1.74 -20.56
C GLU A 173 -15.31 0.52 -21.05
N LEU A 174 -14.80 -0.27 -20.12
CA LEU A 174 -14.08 -1.51 -20.40
C LEU A 174 -15.02 -2.74 -20.44
N GLY A 175 -16.27 -2.56 -20.01
CA GLY A 175 -17.19 -3.68 -19.85
C GLY A 175 -16.58 -4.77 -18.95
N TRP A 176 -16.66 -6.02 -19.37
CA TRP A 176 -16.11 -7.15 -18.60
C TRP A 176 -14.58 -7.21 -18.56
N TRP A 177 -13.86 -6.45 -19.40
CA TRP A 177 -12.42 -6.26 -19.32
C TRP A 177 -11.98 -5.44 -18.10
N PHE A 178 -12.92 -4.79 -17.42
CA PHE A 178 -12.62 -4.06 -16.19
C PHE A 178 -12.04 -4.95 -15.09
N VAL A 179 -12.54 -6.18 -14.95
CA VAL A 179 -12.01 -7.12 -13.94
C VAL A 179 -10.55 -7.49 -14.21
N PRO A 180 -10.14 -7.96 -15.40
CA PRO A 180 -8.74 -8.18 -15.72
C PRO A 180 -7.86 -6.91 -15.53
N PHE A 181 -8.35 -5.75 -15.91
CA PHE A 181 -7.65 -4.49 -15.71
C PHE A 181 -7.46 -4.17 -14.21
N GLY A 182 -8.53 -4.29 -13.41
CA GLY A 182 -8.45 -4.07 -11.96
C GLY A 182 -7.51 -5.05 -11.27
N VAL A 183 -7.53 -6.33 -11.66
CA VAL A 183 -6.57 -7.33 -11.18
C VAL A 183 -5.14 -6.91 -11.51
N PHE A 184 -4.89 -6.45 -12.74
CA PHE A 184 -3.57 -5.95 -13.15
C PHE A 184 -3.12 -4.76 -12.28
N VAL A 185 -4.03 -3.81 -11.98
CA VAL A 185 -3.72 -2.65 -11.11
C VAL A 185 -3.37 -3.10 -9.70
N VAL A 186 -4.17 -3.96 -9.08
CA VAL A 186 -3.93 -4.43 -7.70
C VAL A 186 -2.62 -5.21 -7.60
N ILE A 187 -2.40 -6.17 -8.49
CA ILE A 187 -1.19 -7.01 -8.50
C ILE A 187 0.04 -6.16 -8.87
N GLY A 188 -0.11 -5.29 -9.86
CA GLY A 188 0.95 -4.38 -10.27
C GLY A 188 1.40 -3.47 -9.13
N ALA A 189 0.46 -2.84 -8.42
CA ALA A 189 0.76 -2.01 -7.25
C ALA A 189 1.40 -2.83 -6.12
N SER A 190 0.85 -4.01 -5.82
CA SER A 190 1.36 -4.89 -4.78
C SER A 190 2.82 -5.29 -5.02
N ASN A 191 3.11 -5.82 -6.20
CA ASN A 191 4.46 -6.27 -6.53
C ASN A 191 5.44 -5.09 -6.75
N ALA A 192 4.97 -3.92 -7.21
CA ALA A 192 5.82 -2.73 -7.35
C ALA A 192 6.28 -2.19 -5.98
N VAL A 193 5.39 -2.15 -4.97
CA VAL A 193 5.77 -1.82 -3.59
C VAL A 193 6.75 -2.85 -3.03
N ASN A 194 6.51 -4.14 -3.28
CA ASN A 194 7.39 -5.22 -2.83
C ASN A 194 8.80 -5.12 -3.45
N LEU A 195 8.91 -4.81 -4.73
CA LEU A 195 10.20 -4.58 -5.39
C LEU A 195 10.96 -3.35 -4.87
N THR A 196 10.23 -2.36 -4.35
CA THR A 196 10.83 -1.13 -3.80
C THR A 196 11.33 -1.31 -2.36
N ASP A 197 10.87 -2.34 -1.65
CA ASP A 197 11.26 -2.61 -0.24
C ASP A 197 12.65 -3.26 -0.11
N GLY A 198 13.67 -2.59 -0.68
CA GLY A 198 15.05 -3.07 -0.67
C GLY A 198 15.99 -2.34 0.30
N LEU A 199 15.63 -1.11 0.73
CA LEU A 199 16.39 -0.28 1.65
C LEU A 199 15.53 0.16 2.83
N ASP A 200 16.20 0.40 3.98
CA ASP A 200 15.55 0.80 5.23
C ASP A 200 14.72 2.09 5.04
N GLY A 201 13.42 2.03 5.31
CA GLY A 201 12.50 3.16 5.17
C GLY A 201 12.13 3.55 3.73
N LEU A 202 12.70 2.92 2.70
CA LEU A 202 12.51 3.33 1.31
C LEU A 202 11.06 3.19 0.83
N ALA A 203 10.42 2.06 1.04
CA ALA A 203 9.08 1.79 0.53
C ALA A 203 7.97 2.41 1.39
N ILE A 204 8.14 2.44 2.72
CA ILE A 204 7.07 2.81 3.63
C ILE A 204 6.67 4.28 3.54
N VAL A 205 7.63 5.21 3.32
CA VAL A 205 7.33 6.65 3.23
C VAL A 205 6.60 7.00 1.94
N PRO A 206 7.03 6.57 0.73
CA PRO A 206 6.23 6.74 -0.48
C PRO A 206 4.83 6.12 -0.39
N ALA A 207 4.70 4.96 0.26
CA ALA A 207 3.40 4.33 0.49
C ALA A 207 2.51 5.18 1.42
N MET A 208 3.07 5.73 2.48
CA MET A 208 2.38 6.65 3.39
C MET A 208 1.93 7.93 2.67
N ILE A 209 2.78 8.51 1.82
CA ILE A 209 2.45 9.67 0.99
C ILE A 209 1.28 9.34 0.05
N ALA A 210 1.36 8.20 -0.64
CA ALA A 210 0.29 7.73 -1.53
C ALA A 210 -1.02 7.50 -0.75
N ALA A 211 -0.96 6.89 0.44
CA ALA A 211 -2.13 6.70 1.30
C ALA A 211 -2.75 8.04 1.72
N GLY A 212 -1.94 9.05 2.07
CA GLY A 212 -2.42 10.39 2.37
C GLY A 212 -3.13 11.05 1.18
N CYS A 213 -2.57 10.92 -0.03
CA CYS A 213 -3.21 11.40 -1.25
C CYS A 213 -4.56 10.70 -1.50
N PHE A 214 -4.59 9.37 -1.37
CA PHE A 214 -5.84 8.61 -1.54
C PHE A 214 -6.84 8.83 -0.42
N ALA A 215 -6.42 9.19 0.80
CA ALA A 215 -7.33 9.66 1.84
C ALA A 215 -8.07 10.95 1.40
N LEU A 216 -7.33 11.90 0.84
CA LEU A 216 -7.91 13.13 0.28
C LEU A 216 -8.81 12.83 -0.93
N ILE A 217 -8.34 12.03 -1.89
CA ILE A 217 -9.11 11.64 -3.07
C ILE A 217 -10.43 10.96 -2.66
N ALA A 218 -10.37 9.98 -1.75
CA ALA A 218 -11.55 9.26 -1.27
C ALA A 218 -12.57 10.23 -0.61
N TYR A 219 -12.08 11.16 0.21
CA TYR A 219 -12.92 12.18 0.83
C TYR A 219 -13.62 13.06 -0.22
N LEU A 220 -12.89 13.51 -1.25
CA LEU A 220 -13.41 14.37 -2.31
C LEU A 220 -14.42 13.65 -3.21
N VAL A 221 -14.10 12.44 -3.69
CA VAL A 221 -15.00 11.67 -4.56
C VAL A 221 -16.23 11.14 -3.83
N GLY A 222 -16.11 10.91 -2.52
CA GLY A 222 -17.22 10.49 -1.67
C GLY A 222 -18.20 11.59 -1.31
N ASN A 223 -17.85 12.85 -1.57
CA ASN A 223 -18.70 14.01 -1.30
C ASN A 223 -19.24 14.62 -2.60
N ALA A 224 -20.56 14.59 -2.80
CA ALA A 224 -21.21 15.06 -4.02
C ALA A 224 -20.92 16.55 -4.34
N ILE A 225 -20.79 17.41 -3.31
CA ILE A 225 -20.50 18.85 -3.51
C ILE A 225 -19.07 19.04 -4.02
N PHE A 226 -18.09 18.41 -3.38
CA PHE A 226 -16.70 18.50 -3.80
C PHE A 226 -16.46 17.81 -5.14
N ALA A 227 -17.06 16.64 -5.38
CA ALA A 227 -16.97 15.95 -6.64
C ALA A 227 -17.50 16.81 -7.81
N ASN A 228 -18.64 17.43 -7.61
CA ASN A 228 -19.23 18.34 -8.62
C ASN A 228 -18.36 19.60 -8.84
N TYR A 229 -17.87 20.22 -7.76
CA TYR A 229 -16.99 21.40 -7.87
C TYR A 229 -15.70 21.10 -8.63
N LEU A 230 -15.06 19.95 -8.35
CA LEU A 230 -13.83 19.52 -9.00
C LEU A 230 -14.09 18.88 -10.37
N GLN A 231 -15.35 18.62 -10.71
CA GLN A 231 -15.77 17.89 -11.92
C GLN A 231 -15.12 16.49 -12.01
N ILE A 232 -15.04 15.80 -10.86
CA ILE A 232 -14.63 14.40 -10.76
C ILE A 232 -15.87 13.52 -10.52
N HIS A 233 -15.75 12.23 -10.78
CA HIS A 233 -16.87 11.30 -10.63
C HIS A 233 -17.21 11.07 -9.17
N HIS A 234 -18.45 11.36 -8.76
CA HIS A 234 -18.93 11.07 -7.40
C HIS A 234 -19.13 9.56 -7.21
N VAL A 235 -18.47 9.00 -6.21
CA VAL A 235 -18.58 7.60 -5.81
C VAL A 235 -19.21 7.54 -4.41
N PRO A 236 -20.52 7.30 -4.30
CA PRO A 236 -21.20 7.23 -3.01
C PRO A 236 -20.56 6.20 -2.07
N GLY A 237 -20.29 6.58 -0.84
CA GLY A 237 -19.66 5.71 0.15
C GLY A 237 -18.13 5.64 0.10
N ALA A 238 -17.47 6.06 -0.99
CA ALA A 238 -16.01 6.04 -1.08
C ALA A 238 -15.32 6.91 -0.03
N GLY A 239 -16.02 7.93 0.50
CA GLY A 239 -15.50 8.80 1.56
C GLY A 239 -15.01 8.05 2.80
N GLU A 240 -15.60 6.89 3.13
CA GLU A 240 -15.16 6.05 4.25
C GLU A 240 -13.73 5.52 4.07
N LEU A 241 -13.25 5.40 2.84
CA LEU A 241 -11.87 5.00 2.59
C LEU A 241 -10.85 6.03 3.09
N ALA A 242 -11.26 7.28 3.34
CA ALA A 242 -10.39 8.25 4.00
C ALA A 242 -10.01 7.80 5.43
N VAL A 243 -10.90 7.09 6.12
CA VAL A 243 -10.62 6.51 7.44
C VAL A 243 -9.63 5.36 7.33
N PHE A 244 -9.83 4.46 6.35
CA PHE A 244 -8.91 3.37 6.06
C PHE A 244 -7.51 3.87 5.65
N CYS A 245 -7.44 4.82 4.74
CA CYS A 245 -6.17 5.43 4.32
C CYS A 245 -5.50 6.19 5.47
N GLY A 246 -6.30 6.85 6.35
CA GLY A 246 -5.79 7.45 7.58
C GLY A 246 -5.15 6.41 8.50
N ALA A 247 -5.83 5.27 8.73
CA ALA A 247 -5.25 4.15 9.48
C ALA A 247 -3.95 3.66 8.86
N MET A 248 -3.88 3.59 7.52
CA MET A 248 -2.66 3.20 6.79
C MET A 248 -1.53 4.21 6.99
N VAL A 249 -1.81 5.52 6.96
CA VAL A 249 -0.83 6.58 7.29
C VAL A 249 -0.30 6.39 8.71
N GLY A 250 -1.18 6.22 9.70
CA GLY A 250 -0.79 6.03 11.10
C GLY A 250 0.04 4.76 11.33
N ALA A 251 -0.36 3.64 10.72
CA ALA A 251 0.37 2.39 10.78
C ALA A 251 1.76 2.50 10.11
N SER A 252 1.84 3.21 8.98
CA SER A 252 3.10 3.45 8.27
C SER A 252 4.06 4.34 9.07
N LEU A 253 3.56 5.41 9.70
CA LEU A 253 4.34 6.26 10.60
C LEU A 253 4.87 5.46 11.79
N GLY A 254 4.01 4.66 12.41
CA GLY A 254 4.40 3.83 13.55
C GLY A 254 5.41 2.74 13.17
N PHE A 255 5.29 2.14 11.99
CA PHE A 255 6.27 1.20 11.48
C PHE A 255 7.60 1.88 11.13
N LEU A 256 7.56 3.07 10.50
CA LEU A 256 8.76 3.84 10.14
C LEU A 256 9.64 4.14 11.38
N TRP A 257 9.04 4.33 12.55
CA TRP A 257 9.77 4.53 13.81
C TRP A 257 10.79 3.41 14.08
N PHE A 258 10.47 2.19 13.67
CA PHE A 258 11.33 1.00 13.84
C PHE A 258 12.09 0.61 12.58
N ASN A 259 11.66 1.11 11.41
CA ASN A 259 12.24 0.76 10.11
C ASN A 259 13.16 1.86 9.54
N ALA A 260 13.20 3.06 10.16
CA ALA A 260 14.17 4.09 9.79
C ALA A 260 15.62 3.59 9.96
N PRO A 261 16.55 4.02 9.07
CA PRO A 261 17.94 3.58 9.13
C PRO A 261 18.65 3.95 10.44
N PRO A 262 19.32 3.01 11.16
CA PRO A 262 19.39 1.57 10.87
C PRO A 262 18.14 0.82 11.34
N ALA A 263 17.54 0.02 10.46
CA ALA A 263 16.26 -0.65 10.74
C ALA A 263 16.37 -1.69 11.88
N MET A 264 15.41 -1.63 12.82
CA MET A 264 15.22 -2.62 13.87
C MET A 264 14.43 -3.84 13.39
N VAL A 265 13.65 -3.69 12.31
CA VAL A 265 12.81 -4.72 11.69
C VAL A 265 12.59 -4.39 10.21
N PHE A 266 12.62 -5.40 9.35
CA PHE A 266 12.25 -5.26 7.93
C PHE A 266 10.77 -5.53 7.71
N MET A 267 10.18 -4.85 6.72
CA MET A 267 8.76 -4.97 6.41
C MET A 267 8.41 -6.39 5.93
N GLY A 268 9.20 -6.92 5.02
CA GLY A 268 9.00 -8.21 4.37
C GLY A 268 7.83 -8.20 3.37
N ASP A 269 7.64 -9.35 2.71
CA ASP A 269 6.56 -9.53 1.74
C ASP A 269 5.18 -9.38 2.43
N THR A 270 5.08 -9.71 3.71
CA THR A 270 3.87 -9.52 4.54
C THR A 270 3.36 -8.08 4.50
N GLY A 271 4.24 -7.10 4.65
CA GLY A 271 3.88 -5.69 4.67
C GLY A 271 3.79 -5.07 3.29
N SER A 272 4.79 -5.31 2.45
CA SER A 272 4.90 -4.68 1.14
C SER A 272 3.77 -5.08 0.19
N LEU A 273 3.41 -6.37 0.15
CA LEU A 273 2.29 -6.83 -0.68
C LEU A 273 0.95 -6.30 -0.18
N SER A 274 0.74 -6.27 1.14
CA SER A 274 -0.51 -5.78 1.73
C SER A 274 -0.73 -4.30 1.44
N ILE A 275 0.29 -3.46 1.64
CA ILE A 275 0.22 -2.02 1.39
C ILE A 275 -0.01 -1.73 -0.10
N GLY A 276 0.75 -2.38 -0.98
CA GLY A 276 0.59 -2.19 -2.41
C GLY A 276 -0.78 -2.65 -2.92
N GLY A 277 -1.27 -3.81 -2.45
CA GLY A 277 -2.62 -4.30 -2.74
C GLY A 277 -3.71 -3.36 -2.23
N ALA A 278 -3.53 -2.80 -1.01
CA ALA A 278 -4.43 -1.81 -0.44
C ALA A 278 -4.51 -0.53 -1.29
N LEU A 279 -3.37 0.02 -1.72
CA LEU A 279 -3.34 1.19 -2.61
C LEU A 279 -4.01 0.89 -3.95
N GLY A 280 -3.75 -0.30 -4.53
CA GLY A 280 -4.37 -0.74 -5.77
C GLY A 280 -5.89 -0.80 -5.68
N ILE A 281 -6.43 -1.46 -4.65
CA ILE A 281 -7.90 -1.60 -4.53
C ILE A 281 -8.58 -0.28 -4.16
N VAL A 282 -7.95 0.58 -3.35
CA VAL A 282 -8.45 1.93 -3.05
C VAL A 282 -8.53 2.77 -4.30
N SER A 283 -7.54 2.69 -5.21
CA SER A 283 -7.56 3.43 -6.48
C SER A 283 -8.73 3.00 -7.39
N ILE A 284 -9.06 1.71 -7.39
CA ILE A 284 -10.20 1.17 -8.15
C ILE A 284 -11.54 1.65 -7.58
N VAL A 285 -11.71 1.63 -6.25
CA VAL A 285 -12.94 2.14 -5.62
C VAL A 285 -13.13 3.62 -5.91
N THR A 286 -12.06 4.41 -5.83
CA THR A 286 -12.12 5.87 -6.06
C THR A 286 -12.13 6.25 -7.53
N LYS A 287 -12.02 5.30 -8.47
CA LYS A 287 -11.89 5.55 -9.92
C LYS A 287 -10.67 6.40 -10.29
N HIS A 288 -9.58 6.18 -9.60
CA HIS A 288 -8.31 6.90 -9.80
C HIS A 288 -7.14 5.92 -10.06
N GLU A 289 -7.38 4.85 -10.83
CA GLU A 289 -6.41 3.81 -11.15
C GLU A 289 -5.19 4.37 -11.89
N LEU A 290 -5.43 5.23 -12.88
CA LEU A 290 -4.35 5.87 -13.64
C LEU A 290 -3.61 6.93 -12.81
N VAL A 291 -4.31 7.59 -11.88
CA VAL A 291 -3.69 8.54 -10.93
C VAL A 291 -2.77 7.81 -9.95
N LEU A 292 -3.09 6.55 -9.58
CA LEU A 292 -2.19 5.72 -8.79
C LEU A 292 -0.83 5.53 -9.49
N ALA A 293 -0.82 5.37 -10.82
CA ALA A 293 0.43 5.25 -11.58
C ALA A 293 1.30 6.53 -11.51
N ILE A 294 0.68 7.70 -11.26
CA ILE A 294 1.40 8.98 -11.05
C ILE A 294 1.81 9.12 -9.59
N ILE A 295 0.88 9.01 -8.64
CA ILE A 295 1.16 9.14 -7.19
C ILE A 295 2.15 8.07 -6.74
N GLY A 296 1.94 6.83 -7.17
CA GLY A 296 2.82 5.68 -6.94
C GLY A 296 3.93 5.54 -7.98
N GLY A 297 4.24 6.61 -8.74
CA GLY A 297 5.17 6.56 -9.87
C GLY A 297 6.58 6.10 -9.50
N LEU A 298 7.00 6.32 -8.26
CA LEU A 298 8.26 5.77 -7.76
C LEU A 298 8.24 4.23 -7.80
N PHE A 299 7.17 3.60 -7.30
CA PHE A 299 7.00 2.15 -7.35
C PHE A 299 6.93 1.64 -8.78
N ALA A 300 6.21 2.37 -9.64
CA ALA A 300 6.13 2.04 -11.06
C ALA A 300 7.52 2.10 -11.74
N LEU A 301 8.32 3.12 -11.46
CA LEU A 301 9.69 3.25 -11.99
C LEU A 301 10.60 2.11 -11.53
N GLU A 302 10.51 1.72 -10.25
CA GLU A 302 11.25 0.57 -9.72
C GLU A 302 10.87 -0.72 -10.43
N ALA A 303 9.58 -1.00 -10.56
CA ALA A 303 9.08 -2.19 -11.26
C ALA A 303 9.45 -2.19 -12.75
N VAL A 304 9.27 -1.06 -13.46
CA VAL A 304 9.66 -0.91 -14.87
C VAL A 304 11.15 -1.12 -15.05
N SER A 305 11.99 -0.65 -14.13
CA SER A 305 13.44 -0.86 -14.22
C SER A 305 13.81 -2.35 -14.21
N VAL A 306 13.11 -3.15 -13.40
CA VAL A 306 13.29 -4.62 -13.37
C VAL A 306 12.82 -5.25 -14.67
N ILE A 307 11.65 -4.85 -15.18
CA ILE A 307 11.10 -5.37 -16.44
C ILE A 307 12.07 -5.08 -17.60
N VAL A 308 12.53 -3.84 -17.71
CA VAL A 308 13.49 -3.41 -18.74
C VAL A 308 14.81 -4.17 -18.63
N GLN A 309 15.34 -4.33 -17.42
CA GLN A 309 16.58 -5.07 -17.18
C GLN A 309 16.45 -6.53 -17.61
N VAL A 310 15.37 -7.19 -17.20
CA VAL A 310 15.14 -8.62 -17.53
C VAL A 310 14.91 -8.81 -19.03
N ALA A 311 14.10 -7.94 -19.65
CA ALA A 311 13.84 -7.98 -21.08
C ALA A 311 15.12 -7.77 -21.89
N SER A 312 15.89 -6.73 -21.57
CA SER A 312 17.18 -6.47 -22.25
C SER A 312 18.15 -7.64 -22.12
N PHE A 313 18.29 -8.18 -20.90
CA PHE A 313 19.22 -9.29 -20.66
C PHE A 313 18.81 -10.57 -21.42
N LYS A 314 17.50 -10.88 -21.47
CA LYS A 314 16.99 -12.03 -22.22
C LYS A 314 17.12 -11.86 -23.73
N LEU A 315 16.92 -10.65 -24.25
CA LEU A 315 16.94 -10.39 -25.71
C LEU A 315 18.33 -10.12 -26.25
N THR A 316 19.20 -9.44 -25.49
CA THR A 316 20.50 -8.95 -25.99
C THR A 316 21.70 -9.44 -25.20
N GLY A 317 21.52 -10.15 -24.08
CA GLY A 317 22.58 -10.55 -23.15
C GLY A 317 23.24 -9.38 -22.41
N ARG A 318 22.74 -8.15 -22.56
CA ARG A 318 23.30 -6.93 -21.95
C ARG A 318 22.43 -6.36 -20.86
N ARG A 319 23.06 -5.84 -19.80
CA ARG A 319 22.39 -5.12 -18.73
C ARG A 319 22.23 -3.65 -19.08
N VAL A 320 21.03 -3.07 -18.87
CA VAL A 320 20.77 -1.63 -19.01
C VAL A 320 21.25 -0.88 -17.76
N PHE A 321 20.90 -1.40 -16.59
CA PHE A 321 21.30 -0.86 -15.29
C PHE A 321 22.42 -1.72 -14.69
N ARG A 322 23.27 -1.14 -13.83
CA ARG A 322 24.27 -1.91 -13.07
C ARG A 322 23.62 -3.03 -12.27
N MET A 323 22.49 -2.71 -11.63
CA MET A 323 21.60 -3.63 -10.93
C MET A 323 20.17 -3.07 -11.00
N ALA A 324 19.15 -3.90 -10.97
CA ALA A 324 17.75 -3.53 -10.84
C ALA A 324 17.19 -4.19 -9.58
N PRO A 325 16.24 -3.55 -8.87
CA PRO A 325 15.60 -2.24 -9.13
C PRO A 325 16.54 -1.02 -9.06
N LEU A 326 16.02 0.19 -9.37
CA LEU A 326 16.81 1.42 -9.52
C LEU A 326 17.60 1.81 -8.27
N HIS A 327 17.06 1.62 -7.07
CA HIS A 327 17.77 1.94 -5.83
C HIS A 327 19.11 1.17 -5.76
N HIS A 328 19.16 -0.10 -6.15
CA HIS A 328 20.41 -0.86 -6.21
C HIS A 328 21.38 -0.36 -7.30
N HIS A 329 20.87 0.21 -8.40
CA HIS A 329 21.72 0.85 -9.39
C HIS A 329 22.51 2.02 -8.80
N PHE A 330 21.84 2.84 -7.94
CA PHE A 330 22.50 3.97 -7.29
C PHE A 330 23.45 3.52 -6.16
N GLU A 331 23.12 2.44 -5.43
CA GLU A 331 24.07 1.83 -4.49
C GLU A 331 25.35 1.36 -5.22
N GLN A 332 25.20 0.69 -6.36
CA GLN A 332 26.32 0.26 -7.20
C GLN A 332 27.10 1.43 -7.84
N LYS A 333 26.54 2.64 -7.80
CA LYS A 333 27.25 3.89 -8.14
C LYS A 333 28.00 4.49 -6.95
N GLY A 334 27.88 3.92 -5.74
CA GLY A 334 28.54 4.39 -4.54
C GLY A 334 27.75 5.46 -3.75
N TRP A 335 26.45 5.63 -4.01
CA TRP A 335 25.63 6.55 -3.20
C TRP A 335 25.35 5.92 -1.83
N ALA A 336 25.38 6.74 -0.79
CA ALA A 336 24.97 6.30 0.54
C ALA A 336 23.48 5.94 0.58
N GLU A 337 23.11 4.90 1.31
CA GLU A 337 21.72 4.40 1.45
C GLU A 337 20.76 5.53 1.88
N SER A 338 21.13 6.31 2.90
CA SER A 338 20.32 7.45 3.36
C SER A 338 20.09 8.52 2.27
N THR A 339 21.10 8.76 1.41
CA THR A 339 20.98 9.71 0.32
C THR A 339 19.98 9.23 -0.74
N ILE A 340 20.00 7.92 -1.06
CA ILE A 340 19.06 7.31 -2.01
C ILE A 340 17.63 7.43 -1.44
N VAL A 341 17.46 7.00 -0.20
CA VAL A 341 16.15 6.98 0.48
C VAL A 341 15.53 8.40 0.52
N ILE A 342 16.27 9.41 0.98
CA ILE A 342 15.76 10.78 1.06
C ILE A 342 15.43 11.34 -0.33
N ARG A 343 16.26 11.12 -1.33
CA ARG A 343 15.99 11.58 -2.71
C ARG A 343 14.75 10.92 -3.30
N PHE A 344 14.54 9.64 -3.02
CA PHE A 344 13.36 8.92 -3.47
C PHE A 344 12.09 9.38 -2.77
N TRP A 345 12.16 9.76 -1.49
CA TRP A 345 11.05 10.41 -0.78
C TRP A 345 10.67 11.76 -1.41
N ILE A 346 11.69 12.55 -1.81
CA ILE A 346 11.46 13.84 -2.50
C ILE A 346 10.77 13.57 -3.86
N ILE A 347 11.24 12.60 -4.64
CA ILE A 347 10.63 12.23 -5.92
C ILE A 347 9.18 11.77 -5.70
N ALA A 348 8.93 10.91 -4.72
CA ALA A 348 7.59 10.45 -4.38
C ALA A 348 6.66 11.61 -3.99
N SER A 349 7.17 12.60 -3.23
CA SER A 349 6.42 13.80 -2.87
C SER A 349 6.06 14.66 -4.09
N ILE A 350 6.99 14.83 -5.02
CA ILE A 350 6.74 15.55 -6.28
C ILE A 350 5.68 14.84 -7.12
N LEU A 351 5.78 13.52 -7.26
CA LEU A 351 4.82 12.70 -7.99
C LEU A 351 3.44 12.72 -7.32
N ALA A 352 3.38 12.74 -6.00
CA ALA A 352 2.14 12.86 -5.24
C ALA A 352 1.44 14.20 -5.53
N ILE A 353 2.19 15.31 -5.51
CA ILE A 353 1.66 16.64 -5.87
C ILE A 353 1.17 16.65 -7.33
N ALA A 354 1.95 16.09 -8.26
CA ALA A 354 1.56 15.98 -9.65
C ALA A 354 0.28 15.15 -9.83
N GLY A 355 0.15 14.03 -9.10
CA GLY A 355 -1.07 13.22 -9.11
C GLY A 355 -2.29 13.95 -8.54
N LEU A 356 -2.13 14.68 -7.43
CA LEU A 356 -3.22 15.51 -6.89
C LEU A 356 -3.59 16.67 -7.81
N ALA A 357 -2.65 17.24 -8.56
CA ALA A 357 -2.92 18.28 -9.53
C ALA A 357 -3.82 17.79 -10.69
N THR A 358 -3.96 16.48 -10.91
CA THR A 358 -4.88 15.92 -11.92
C THR A 358 -6.35 16.01 -11.54
N LEU A 359 -6.66 16.33 -10.27
CA LEU A 359 -8.04 16.42 -9.76
C LEU A 359 -8.77 17.67 -10.26
N LYS A 360 -8.05 18.66 -10.80
CA LYS A 360 -8.66 19.88 -11.28
C LYS A 360 -8.15 20.32 -12.65
#